data_c1183729c4f3d03ad7e6a2b6e3a4ae1d
#
_entry.id   c1183729c4f3d03ad7e6a2b6e3a4ae1d
#
_cell.length_a   1.000
_cell.length_b   1.000
_cell.length_c   1.000
_cell.angle_alpha   90.00
_cell.angle_beta   90.00
_cell.angle_gamma   90.00
#
_symmetry.space_group_name_H-M   'P 1'
#
loop_
_entity.id
_entity.type
_entity.pdbx_description
1 polymer ?
#
loop_
_entity_poly.entity_id
_entity_poly.type
_entity_poly.pdbx_seq_one_letter_code
_entity_poly.pdbx_strand_id
1 'polypeptide(L)'
;MRSPTSRSVALAGSIVSVVLVATVGATPGSPFQPVMPAAAEPWGPFRWLAGLMGIDALGDGALVAVAVFAMAFAAVAFLFVLREAWRGTVSPQLVIGLAVAYHIVVLLLPLLFSRDVYSYAYYGRIAGVYHANPYVATPSDYPNDALWLYVGPRWVDTPAVYGPLFTMLSSLVVRVFDNVTALIVAFRLIAAAASLATIAIVAKLVRDVRPGRVAFAVALIGLNPVVLFQSVASGHNDLLVALSVAGGVALVFARRDLLATAVLALG
;
A
#
# COMPACT_ATOMS: atom_id res chain seq x y z
N MET A 1 16.27 35.28 -1.69
CA MET A 1 15.09 34.94 -2.50
C MET A 1 15.29 33.53 -3.06
N ARG A 2 14.41 32.58 -2.73
CA ARG A 2 14.49 31.19 -3.23
C ARG A 2 13.70 31.10 -4.52
N SER A 3 14.25 30.50 -5.54
CA SER A 3 13.58 30.43 -6.85
C SER A 3 12.31 29.57 -6.73
N PRO A 4 11.14 30.06 -7.18
CA PRO A 4 9.91 29.28 -7.24
C PRO A 4 10.02 28.01 -8.11
N THR A 5 11.04 27.95 -8.94
CA THR A 5 11.36 26.85 -9.85
C THR A 5 11.70 25.53 -9.15
N SER A 6 12.46 25.49 -8.01
CA SER A 6 12.84 24.21 -7.38
C SER A 6 11.66 23.46 -6.79
N ARG A 7 10.74 24.18 -6.11
CA ARG A 7 9.49 23.63 -5.57
C ARG A 7 8.60 23.05 -6.68
N SER A 8 8.39 23.82 -7.74
CA SER A 8 7.52 23.40 -8.86
C SER A 8 8.09 22.16 -9.56
N VAL A 9 9.41 22.11 -9.75
CA VAL A 9 10.09 20.95 -10.34
C VAL A 9 9.95 19.71 -9.44
N ALA A 10 10.12 19.86 -8.14
CA ALA A 10 9.98 18.74 -7.19
C ALA A 10 8.54 18.16 -7.21
N LEU A 11 7.53 19.03 -7.18
CA LEU A 11 6.13 18.61 -7.19
C LEU A 11 5.73 17.99 -8.54
N ALA A 12 6.11 18.62 -9.65
CA ALA A 12 5.85 18.07 -10.99
C ALA A 12 6.55 16.72 -11.18
N GLY A 13 7.82 16.60 -10.77
CA GLY A 13 8.56 15.36 -10.82
C GLY A 13 7.89 14.25 -10.00
N SER A 14 7.36 14.58 -8.82
CA SER A 14 6.63 13.61 -7.99
C SER A 14 5.35 13.14 -8.67
N ILE A 15 4.56 14.03 -9.23
CA ILE A 15 3.33 13.68 -9.96
C ILE A 15 3.65 12.80 -11.17
N VAL A 16 4.59 13.23 -12.00
CA VAL A 16 5.00 12.50 -13.20
C VAL A 16 5.53 11.11 -12.84
N SER A 17 6.32 11.00 -11.76
CA SER A 17 6.87 9.71 -11.34
C SER A 17 5.79 8.73 -10.88
N VAL A 18 4.79 9.21 -10.11
CA VAL A 18 3.66 8.36 -9.67
C VAL A 18 2.83 7.90 -10.85
N VAL A 19 2.54 8.79 -11.81
CA VAL A 19 1.83 8.44 -13.05
C VAL A 19 2.63 7.42 -13.86
N LEU A 20 3.94 7.60 -13.99
CA LEU A 20 4.79 6.66 -14.73
C LEU A 20 4.81 5.27 -14.07
N VAL A 21 5.03 5.18 -12.74
CA VAL A 21 5.00 3.90 -12.02
C VAL A 21 3.63 3.25 -12.13
N ALA A 22 2.55 4.04 -12.02
CA ALA A 22 1.19 3.54 -12.17
C ALA A 22 0.93 2.99 -13.59
N THR A 23 1.41 3.69 -14.61
CA THR A 23 1.26 3.27 -16.01
C THR A 23 2.03 1.97 -16.28
N VAL A 24 3.29 1.89 -15.84
CA VAL A 24 4.09 0.66 -15.93
C VAL A 24 3.44 -0.47 -15.13
N GLY A 25 2.96 -0.20 -13.91
CA GLY A 25 2.29 -1.20 -13.08
C GLY A 25 1.00 -1.76 -13.68
N ALA A 26 0.28 -0.95 -14.47
CA ALA A 26 -0.94 -1.37 -15.16
C ALA A 26 -0.69 -2.02 -16.53
N THR A 27 0.55 -2.05 -17.00
CA THR A 27 0.91 -2.69 -18.28
C THR A 27 0.83 -4.20 -18.14
N PRO A 28 0.21 -4.94 -19.08
CA PRO A 28 0.26 -6.41 -19.10
C PRO A 28 1.69 -6.93 -19.09
N GLY A 29 1.98 -7.94 -18.27
CA GLY A 29 3.34 -8.47 -18.11
C GLY A 29 4.31 -7.57 -17.35
N SER A 30 3.80 -6.52 -16.70
CA SER A 30 4.64 -5.63 -15.88
C SER A 30 5.44 -6.41 -14.83
N PRO A 31 6.75 -6.13 -14.67
CA PRO A 31 7.56 -6.72 -13.61
C PRO A 31 7.11 -6.33 -12.21
N PHE A 32 6.21 -5.35 -12.08
CA PHE A 32 5.59 -4.99 -10.80
C PHE A 32 4.41 -5.89 -10.42
N GLN A 33 3.86 -6.65 -11.36
CA GLN A 33 2.75 -7.55 -11.07
C GLN A 33 3.28 -8.89 -10.56
N PRO A 34 2.66 -9.47 -9.52
CA PRO A 34 3.01 -10.81 -9.11
C PRO A 34 2.65 -11.82 -10.21
N VAL A 35 3.49 -12.84 -10.40
CA VAL A 35 3.19 -13.93 -11.31
C VAL A 35 1.96 -14.68 -10.79
N MET A 36 0.89 -14.71 -11.57
CA MET A 36 -0.38 -15.38 -11.26
C MET A 36 -0.65 -16.52 -12.22
N PRO A 37 -1.30 -17.64 -11.79
CA PRO A 37 -1.62 -18.76 -12.66
C PRO A 37 -2.63 -18.41 -13.75
N ALA A 38 -3.58 -17.53 -13.44
CA ALA A 38 -4.47 -16.91 -14.42
C ALA A 38 -4.06 -15.45 -14.53
N ALA A 39 -3.76 -15.00 -15.73
CA ALA A 39 -3.51 -13.60 -15.99
C ALA A 39 -4.78 -12.81 -15.66
N ALA A 40 -4.83 -12.25 -14.45
CA ALA A 40 -5.78 -11.20 -14.18
C ALA A 40 -5.36 -10.03 -15.07
N GLU A 41 -6.16 -9.69 -16.06
CA GLU A 41 -5.85 -8.58 -16.92
C GLU A 41 -5.77 -7.28 -16.09
N PRO A 42 -4.71 -6.48 -16.27
CA PRO A 42 -4.63 -5.17 -15.67
C PRO A 42 -5.84 -4.33 -16.06
N TRP A 43 -6.45 -3.65 -15.10
CA TRP A 43 -7.62 -2.83 -15.30
C TRP A 43 -7.36 -1.36 -14.93
N GLY A 44 -8.26 -0.47 -15.35
CA GLY A 44 -8.24 0.92 -14.99
C GLY A 44 -7.57 1.86 -16.00
N PRO A 45 -7.57 3.17 -15.70
CA PRO A 45 -7.20 4.22 -16.65
C PRO A 45 -5.71 4.16 -17.06
N PHE A 46 -4.85 3.61 -16.21
CA PHE A 46 -3.41 3.57 -16.47
C PHE A 46 -3.04 2.55 -17.55
N ARG A 47 -3.85 1.51 -17.78
CA ARG A 47 -3.65 0.60 -18.92
C ARG A 47 -3.86 1.34 -20.25
N TRP A 48 -4.89 2.17 -20.34
CA TRP A 48 -5.13 3.00 -21.53
C TRP A 48 -3.96 3.96 -21.78
N LEU A 49 -3.41 4.57 -20.71
CA LEU A 49 -2.24 5.43 -20.80
C LEU A 49 -1.00 4.66 -21.25
N ALA A 50 -0.81 3.41 -20.82
CA ALA A 50 0.27 2.54 -21.27
C ALA A 50 0.23 2.30 -22.79
N GLY A 51 -0.97 2.05 -23.34
CA GLY A 51 -1.18 1.92 -24.78
C GLY A 51 -0.87 3.22 -25.55
N LEU A 52 -1.32 4.38 -25.03
CA LEU A 52 -0.98 5.67 -25.64
C LEU A 52 0.51 5.98 -25.64
N MET A 53 1.24 5.54 -24.62
CA MET A 53 2.69 5.74 -24.51
C MET A 53 3.50 4.64 -25.21
N GLY A 54 2.85 3.62 -25.77
CA GLY A 54 3.50 2.47 -26.40
C GLY A 54 4.29 1.58 -25.44
N ILE A 55 4.01 1.66 -24.12
CA ILE A 55 4.71 0.86 -23.10
C ILE A 55 4.29 -0.61 -23.20
N ASP A 56 3.05 -0.88 -23.56
CA ASP A 56 2.49 -2.22 -23.75
C ASP A 56 3.04 -2.95 -24.99
N ALA A 57 3.67 -2.23 -25.92
CA ALA A 57 4.35 -2.78 -27.09
C ALA A 57 5.85 -3.09 -26.84
N LEU A 58 6.37 -2.82 -25.63
CA LEU A 58 7.77 -3.07 -25.29
C LEU A 58 8.01 -4.58 -25.06
N GLY A 59 9.13 -5.07 -25.54
CA GLY A 59 9.61 -6.40 -25.13
C GLY A 59 10.06 -6.43 -23.67
N ASP A 60 10.11 -7.63 -23.08
CA ASP A 60 10.34 -7.87 -21.65
C ASP A 60 11.55 -7.10 -21.08
N GLY A 61 12.69 -7.14 -21.77
CA GLY A 61 13.90 -6.44 -21.32
C GLY A 61 13.74 -4.92 -21.28
N ALA A 62 13.06 -4.34 -22.27
CA ALA A 62 12.78 -2.91 -22.32
C ALA A 62 11.76 -2.51 -21.23
N LEU A 63 10.74 -3.33 -21.02
CA LEU A 63 9.74 -3.11 -19.97
C LEU A 63 10.38 -3.16 -18.56
N VAL A 64 11.28 -4.09 -18.30
CA VAL A 64 12.06 -4.14 -17.05
C VAL A 64 12.92 -2.87 -16.89
N ALA A 65 13.60 -2.43 -17.94
CA ALA A 65 14.41 -1.21 -17.88
C ALA A 65 13.56 0.03 -17.56
N VAL A 66 12.38 0.16 -18.20
CA VAL A 66 11.43 1.26 -17.93
C VAL A 66 10.88 1.17 -16.50
N ALA A 67 10.61 -0.03 -15.99
CA ALA A 67 10.14 -0.24 -14.62
C ALA A 67 11.20 0.19 -13.59
N VAL A 68 12.45 -0.23 -13.78
CA VAL A 68 13.58 0.19 -12.92
C VAL A 68 13.77 1.71 -12.96
N PHE A 69 13.73 2.30 -14.16
CA PHE A 69 13.79 3.75 -14.32
C PHE A 69 12.65 4.46 -13.59
N ALA A 70 11.40 3.99 -13.73
CA ALA A 70 10.24 4.57 -13.09
C ALA A 70 10.36 4.58 -11.56
N MET A 71 10.80 3.47 -10.96
CA MET A 71 11.02 3.38 -9.51
C MET A 71 12.18 4.26 -9.04
N ALA A 72 13.29 4.27 -9.77
CA ALA A 72 14.43 5.14 -9.45
C ALA A 72 14.03 6.63 -9.54
N PHE A 73 13.28 6.99 -10.59
CA PHE A 73 12.77 8.35 -10.76
C PHE A 73 11.79 8.72 -9.63
N ALA A 74 10.90 7.82 -9.23
CA ALA A 74 10.00 8.05 -8.09
C ALA A 74 10.76 8.26 -6.78
N ALA A 75 11.81 7.47 -6.52
CA ALA A 75 12.65 7.64 -5.35
C ALA A 75 13.38 8.99 -5.36
N VAL A 76 13.95 9.39 -6.48
CA VAL A 76 14.64 10.69 -6.63
C VAL A 76 13.66 11.85 -6.47
N ALA A 77 12.51 11.80 -7.14
CA ALA A 77 11.46 12.83 -7.04
C ALA A 77 10.95 12.96 -5.59
N PHE A 78 10.76 11.84 -4.90
CA PHE A 78 10.40 11.81 -3.49
C PHE A 78 11.44 12.53 -2.61
N LEU A 79 12.73 12.26 -2.81
CA LEU A 79 13.80 12.95 -2.06
C LEU A 79 13.80 14.46 -2.30
N PHE A 80 13.51 14.90 -3.53
CA PHE A 80 13.36 16.33 -3.83
C PHE A 80 12.15 16.94 -3.11
N VAL A 81 11.01 16.27 -3.07
CA VAL A 81 9.84 16.74 -2.31
C VAL A 81 10.15 16.79 -0.82
N LEU A 82 10.81 15.77 -0.25
CA LEU A 82 11.24 15.78 1.15
C LEU A 82 12.16 16.96 1.46
N ARG A 83 13.13 17.25 0.59
CA ARG A 83 14.03 18.39 0.73
C ARG A 83 13.25 19.70 0.74
N GLU A 84 12.31 19.89 -0.17
CA GLU A 84 11.51 21.12 -0.23
C GLU A 84 10.55 21.23 0.97
N ALA A 85 9.96 20.12 1.42
CA ALA A 85 9.14 20.08 2.62
C ALA A 85 9.97 20.37 3.90
N TRP A 86 11.20 19.84 3.99
CA TRP A 86 12.14 20.18 5.05
C TRP A 86 12.50 21.67 5.06
N ARG A 87 12.62 22.28 3.90
CA ARG A 87 12.90 23.72 3.76
C ARG A 87 11.72 24.62 4.07
N GLY A 88 10.53 24.04 4.25
CA GLY A 88 9.28 24.78 4.49
C GLY A 88 8.74 25.51 3.26
N THR A 89 9.15 25.12 2.05
CA THR A 89 8.68 25.72 0.78
C THR A 89 7.35 25.14 0.32
N VAL A 90 6.94 23.98 0.86
CA VAL A 90 5.70 23.27 0.53
C VAL A 90 4.77 23.31 1.74
N SER A 91 3.49 23.66 1.53
CA SER A 91 2.50 23.71 2.61
C SER A 91 2.05 22.29 3.02
N PRO A 92 1.72 22.08 4.32
CA PRO A 92 1.19 20.78 4.78
C PRO A 92 -0.08 20.36 4.04
N GLN A 93 -0.98 21.32 3.73
CA GLN A 93 -2.24 21.05 3.03
C GLN A 93 -2.01 20.47 1.63
N LEU A 94 -1.04 21.02 0.90
CA LEU A 94 -0.70 20.50 -0.43
C LEU A 94 -0.14 19.08 -0.33
N VAL A 95 0.75 18.80 0.63
CA VAL A 95 1.32 17.46 0.80
C VAL A 95 0.25 16.44 1.23
N ILE A 96 -0.67 16.83 2.11
CA ILE A 96 -1.82 15.99 2.50
C ILE A 96 -2.69 15.70 1.27
N GLY A 97 -3.01 16.72 0.48
CA GLY A 97 -3.80 16.54 -0.75
C GLY A 97 -3.12 15.59 -1.75
N LEU A 98 -1.81 15.72 -1.94
CA LEU A 98 -1.04 14.79 -2.79
C LEU A 98 -1.02 13.37 -2.20
N ALA A 99 -0.85 13.22 -0.89
CA ALA A 99 -0.87 11.91 -0.25
C ALA A 99 -2.22 11.20 -0.49
N VAL A 100 -3.35 11.89 -0.28
CA VAL A 100 -4.68 11.35 -0.57
C VAL A 100 -4.83 11.00 -2.06
N ALA A 101 -4.42 11.90 -2.95
CA ALA A 101 -4.50 11.66 -4.40
C ALA A 101 -3.67 10.43 -4.83
N TYR A 102 -2.47 10.25 -4.27
CA TYR A 102 -1.61 9.10 -4.59
C TYR A 102 -2.19 7.80 -4.03
N HIS A 103 -2.82 7.81 -2.85
CA HIS A 103 -3.55 6.65 -2.34
C HIS A 103 -4.70 6.26 -3.26
N ILE A 104 -5.45 7.23 -3.80
CA ILE A 104 -6.50 6.97 -4.79
C ILE A 104 -5.90 6.37 -6.06
N VAL A 105 -4.80 6.93 -6.57
CA VAL A 105 -4.12 6.42 -7.77
C VAL A 105 -3.73 4.96 -7.59
N VAL A 106 -3.07 4.60 -6.48
CA VAL A 106 -2.61 3.21 -6.28
C VAL A 106 -3.77 2.23 -6.08
N LEU A 107 -4.92 2.68 -5.55
CA LEU A 107 -6.13 1.84 -5.46
C LEU A 107 -6.76 1.55 -6.84
N LEU A 108 -6.48 2.36 -7.85
CA LEU A 108 -6.92 2.16 -9.24
C LEU A 108 -5.99 1.27 -10.06
N LEU A 109 -4.94 0.71 -9.44
CA LEU A 109 -3.99 -0.18 -10.10
C LEU A 109 -4.39 -1.66 -9.91
N PRO A 110 -3.90 -2.57 -10.74
CA PRO A 110 -3.91 -3.99 -10.42
C PRO A 110 -3.06 -4.26 -9.15
N LEU A 111 -3.12 -5.49 -8.65
CA LEU A 111 -2.26 -5.89 -7.54
C LEU A 111 -0.79 -5.81 -7.96
N LEU A 112 0.05 -5.20 -7.12
CA LEU A 112 1.48 -5.04 -7.38
C LEU A 112 2.31 -5.81 -6.34
N PHE A 113 3.50 -6.24 -6.74
CA PHE A 113 4.61 -6.78 -5.96
C PHE A 113 4.32 -8.05 -5.14
N SER A 114 3.20 -8.17 -4.43
CA SER A 114 2.95 -9.27 -3.51
C SER A 114 1.61 -9.97 -3.76
N ARG A 115 1.55 -11.26 -3.42
CA ARG A 115 0.35 -12.10 -3.41
C ARG A 115 -0.22 -12.29 -2.00
N ASP A 116 0.32 -11.64 -0.99
CA ASP A 116 -0.01 -11.89 0.42
C ASP A 116 -1.49 -11.66 0.73
N VAL A 117 -2.12 -10.72 0.03
CA VAL A 117 -3.57 -10.45 0.17
C VAL A 117 -4.43 -11.69 -0.06
N TYR A 118 -3.99 -12.61 -0.92
CA TYR A 118 -4.70 -13.87 -1.14
C TYR A 118 -4.51 -14.83 0.03
N SER A 119 -3.32 -14.87 0.63
CA SER A 119 -3.08 -15.63 1.85
C SER A 119 -3.91 -15.09 3.01
N TYR A 120 -4.04 -13.77 3.15
CA TYR A 120 -4.92 -13.15 4.15
C TYR A 120 -6.37 -13.61 3.99
N ALA A 121 -6.88 -13.54 2.76
CA ALA A 121 -8.23 -13.98 2.44
C ALA A 121 -8.39 -15.49 2.71
N TYR A 122 -7.38 -16.29 2.37
CA TYR A 122 -7.44 -17.74 2.58
C TYR A 122 -7.49 -18.12 4.05
N TYR A 123 -6.61 -17.56 4.88
CA TYR A 123 -6.66 -17.77 6.34
C TYR A 123 -7.98 -17.26 6.94
N GLY A 124 -8.49 -16.15 6.41
CA GLY A 124 -9.83 -15.67 6.74
C GLY A 124 -10.92 -16.70 6.42
N ARG A 125 -10.84 -17.39 5.26
CA ARG A 125 -11.78 -18.45 4.88
C ARG A 125 -11.65 -19.70 5.73
N ILE A 126 -10.44 -20.11 6.08
CA ILE A 126 -10.22 -21.23 7.02
C ILE A 126 -10.96 -20.97 8.33
N ALA A 127 -10.86 -19.77 8.89
CA ALA A 127 -11.56 -19.42 10.13
C ALA A 127 -13.06 -19.12 9.90
N GLY A 128 -13.39 -18.32 8.87
CA GLY A 128 -14.72 -17.75 8.71
C GLY A 128 -15.71 -18.60 7.93
N VAL A 129 -15.22 -19.44 7.01
CA VAL A 129 -16.05 -20.28 6.11
C VAL A 129 -15.95 -21.76 6.50
N TYR A 130 -14.72 -22.25 6.70
CA TYR A 130 -14.49 -23.65 7.07
C TYR A 130 -14.58 -23.93 8.57
N HIS A 131 -14.67 -22.89 9.41
CA HIS A 131 -14.76 -22.97 10.87
C HIS A 131 -13.62 -23.78 11.48
N ALA A 132 -12.46 -23.77 10.85
CA ALA A 132 -11.25 -24.44 11.32
C ALA A 132 -10.27 -23.44 11.95
N ASN A 133 -9.32 -23.96 12.74
CA ASN A 133 -8.28 -23.12 13.33
C ASN A 133 -7.20 -22.82 12.29
N PRO A 134 -7.06 -21.55 11.81
CA PRO A 134 -6.09 -21.19 10.77
C PRO A 134 -4.63 -21.26 11.25
N TYR A 135 -4.39 -21.42 12.55
CA TYR A 135 -3.04 -21.64 13.11
C TYR A 135 -2.62 -23.11 13.12
N VAL A 136 -3.51 -23.99 12.67
CA VAL A 136 -3.25 -25.44 12.55
C VAL A 136 -3.54 -25.90 11.13
N ALA A 137 -4.72 -25.54 10.61
CA ALA A 137 -5.11 -25.86 9.24
C ALA A 137 -4.40 -24.94 8.25
N THR A 138 -4.07 -25.51 7.09
CA THR A 138 -3.34 -24.84 6.01
C THR A 138 -4.23 -24.70 4.77
N PRO A 139 -3.87 -23.87 3.80
CA PRO A 139 -4.55 -23.85 2.51
C PRO A 139 -4.63 -25.22 1.83
N SER A 140 -3.62 -26.09 1.95
CA SER A 140 -3.62 -27.42 1.32
C SER A 140 -4.67 -28.37 1.88
N ASP A 141 -5.25 -28.10 3.04
CA ASP A 141 -6.39 -28.87 3.57
C ASP A 141 -7.69 -28.59 2.79
N TYR A 142 -7.74 -27.51 1.98
CA TYR A 142 -8.93 -27.09 1.24
C TYR A 142 -8.62 -26.78 -0.24
N PRO A 143 -8.05 -27.71 -1.01
CA PRO A 143 -7.51 -27.44 -2.36
C PRO A 143 -8.59 -27.10 -3.40
N ASN A 144 -9.86 -27.32 -3.10
CA ASN A 144 -10.99 -26.99 -3.96
C ASN A 144 -11.54 -25.57 -3.76
N ASP A 145 -10.93 -24.76 -2.87
CA ASP A 145 -11.32 -23.38 -2.67
C ASP A 145 -10.98 -22.51 -3.87
N ALA A 146 -11.86 -21.57 -4.22
CA ALA A 146 -11.66 -20.67 -5.35
C ALA A 146 -10.39 -19.82 -5.25
N LEU A 147 -9.89 -19.57 -4.04
CA LEU A 147 -8.64 -18.83 -3.80
C LEU A 147 -7.38 -19.69 -3.90
N TRP A 148 -7.51 -21.02 -4.00
CA TRP A 148 -6.37 -21.95 -4.01
C TRP A 148 -5.28 -21.57 -5.00
N LEU A 149 -5.67 -21.30 -6.26
CA LEU A 149 -4.73 -20.95 -7.33
C LEU A 149 -4.02 -19.59 -7.12
N TYR A 150 -4.56 -18.74 -6.26
CA TYR A 150 -4.02 -17.40 -6.02
C TYR A 150 -3.00 -17.37 -4.88
N VAL A 151 -3.06 -18.33 -3.94
CA VAL A 151 -2.06 -18.44 -2.87
C VAL A 151 -0.70 -18.79 -3.45
N GLY A 152 0.36 -18.16 -2.95
CA GLY A 152 1.73 -18.46 -3.38
C GLY A 152 2.13 -19.89 -3.03
N PRO A 153 2.80 -20.64 -3.92
CA PRO A 153 3.15 -22.05 -3.69
C PRO A 153 3.91 -22.32 -2.39
N ARG A 154 4.65 -21.32 -1.90
CA ARG A 154 5.38 -21.42 -0.61
C ARG A 154 4.48 -21.33 0.62
N TRP A 155 3.23 -20.90 0.46
CA TRP A 155 2.31 -20.63 1.55
C TRP A 155 1.17 -21.65 1.65
N VAL A 156 1.03 -22.55 0.67
CA VAL A 156 -0.07 -23.53 0.65
C VAL A 156 -0.04 -24.51 1.80
N ASP A 157 1.15 -24.86 2.28
CA ASP A 157 1.37 -25.78 3.40
C ASP A 157 1.72 -25.04 4.71
N THR A 158 1.51 -23.74 4.75
CA THR A 158 1.87 -22.92 5.91
C THR A 158 0.61 -22.46 6.65
N PRO A 159 0.48 -22.71 7.96
CA PRO A 159 -0.58 -22.14 8.79
C PRO A 159 -0.48 -20.60 8.85
N ALA A 160 -1.53 -19.94 9.35
CA ALA A 160 -1.54 -18.49 9.49
C ALA A 160 -0.37 -18.01 10.39
N VAL A 161 0.40 -17.06 9.85
CA VAL A 161 1.54 -16.43 10.54
C VAL A 161 1.19 -15.05 11.13
N TYR A 162 -0.04 -14.61 10.93
CA TYR A 162 -0.52 -13.27 11.33
C TYR A 162 -1.17 -13.33 12.71
N GLY A 163 -1.13 -12.20 13.42
CA GLY A 163 -1.76 -12.07 14.73
C GLY A 163 -3.28 -12.31 14.70
N PRO A 164 -3.88 -12.70 15.87
CA PRO A 164 -5.27 -13.10 15.93
C PRO A 164 -6.25 -12.01 15.52
N LEU A 165 -5.96 -10.75 15.79
CA LEU A 165 -6.83 -9.63 15.36
C LEU A 165 -6.91 -9.48 13.87
N PHE A 166 -5.77 -9.59 13.17
CA PHE A 166 -5.76 -9.52 11.72
C PHE A 166 -6.44 -10.74 11.10
N THR A 167 -6.28 -11.93 11.68
CA THR A 167 -6.96 -13.14 11.25
C THR A 167 -8.48 -13.04 11.47
N MET A 168 -8.93 -12.46 12.58
CA MET A 168 -10.35 -12.15 12.81
C MET A 168 -10.89 -11.13 11.78
N LEU A 169 -10.14 -10.06 11.52
CA LEU A 169 -10.50 -9.08 10.48
C LEU A 169 -10.62 -9.77 9.12
N SER A 170 -9.66 -10.62 8.76
CA SER A 170 -9.69 -11.39 7.52
C SER A 170 -10.91 -12.30 7.45
N SER A 171 -11.27 -12.96 8.56
CA SER A 171 -12.48 -13.78 8.68
C SER A 171 -13.78 -12.96 8.47
N LEU A 172 -13.83 -11.74 8.96
CA LEU A 172 -14.97 -10.84 8.72
C LEU A 172 -15.05 -10.40 7.26
N VAL A 173 -13.92 -10.03 6.65
CA VAL A 173 -13.87 -9.61 5.24
C VAL A 173 -14.40 -10.71 4.32
N VAL A 174 -13.98 -11.96 4.51
CA VAL A 174 -14.41 -13.08 3.64
C VAL A 174 -15.84 -13.52 3.87
N ARG A 175 -16.48 -13.13 4.96
CA ARG A 175 -17.93 -13.35 5.20
C ARG A 175 -18.80 -12.32 4.47
N VAL A 176 -18.24 -11.16 4.18
CA VAL A 176 -18.92 -10.06 3.48
C VAL A 176 -18.73 -10.16 1.97
N PHE A 177 -17.54 -10.56 1.54
CA PHE A 177 -17.17 -10.63 0.13
C PHE A 177 -16.79 -12.07 -0.23
N ASP A 178 -17.36 -12.59 -1.30
CA ASP A 178 -17.18 -13.96 -1.78
C ASP A 178 -16.34 -14.06 -3.06
N ASN A 179 -16.21 -12.96 -3.81
CA ASN A 179 -15.42 -12.94 -5.04
C ASN A 179 -14.01 -12.37 -4.84
N VAL A 180 -13.06 -12.88 -5.60
CA VAL A 180 -11.63 -12.57 -5.48
C VAL A 180 -11.34 -11.08 -5.61
N THR A 181 -11.97 -10.40 -6.58
CA THR A 181 -11.72 -8.97 -6.83
C THR A 181 -12.19 -8.12 -5.65
N ALA A 182 -13.40 -8.38 -5.12
CA ALA A 182 -13.91 -7.64 -3.97
C ALA A 182 -13.06 -7.86 -2.71
N LEU A 183 -12.57 -9.07 -2.48
CA LEU A 183 -11.65 -9.38 -1.38
C LEU A 183 -10.36 -8.55 -1.48
N ILE A 184 -9.72 -8.53 -2.67
CA ILE A 184 -8.50 -7.73 -2.88
C ILE A 184 -8.78 -6.25 -2.65
N VAL A 185 -9.85 -5.73 -3.22
CA VAL A 185 -10.24 -4.32 -3.06
C VAL A 185 -10.48 -4.00 -1.58
N ALA A 186 -11.18 -4.87 -0.84
CA ALA A 186 -11.44 -4.68 0.59
C ALA A 186 -10.14 -4.60 1.41
N PHE A 187 -9.20 -5.54 1.24
CA PHE A 187 -7.91 -5.50 1.94
C PHE A 187 -7.08 -4.27 1.57
N ARG A 188 -7.08 -3.87 0.31
CA ARG A 188 -6.37 -2.66 -0.14
C ARG A 188 -7.00 -1.38 0.42
N LEU A 189 -8.32 -1.31 0.55
CA LEU A 189 -9.02 -0.20 1.20
C LEU A 189 -8.68 -0.14 2.70
N ILE A 190 -8.61 -1.29 3.38
CA ILE A 190 -8.17 -1.36 4.78
C ILE A 190 -6.73 -0.84 4.92
N ALA A 191 -5.83 -1.29 4.05
CA ALA A 191 -4.44 -0.84 4.03
C ALA A 191 -4.33 0.67 3.78
N ALA A 192 -5.06 1.19 2.79
CA ALA A 192 -5.09 2.63 2.49
C ALA A 192 -5.65 3.46 3.65
N ALA A 193 -6.74 3.00 4.28
CA ALA A 193 -7.33 3.65 5.44
C ALA A 193 -6.36 3.68 6.62
N ALA A 194 -5.66 2.57 6.90
CA ALA A 194 -4.64 2.49 7.94
C ALA A 194 -3.47 3.45 7.67
N SER A 195 -2.99 3.51 6.42
CA SER A 195 -1.94 4.45 6.01
C SER A 195 -2.37 5.91 6.20
N LEU A 196 -3.55 6.28 5.71
CA LEU A 196 -4.08 7.65 5.84
C LEU A 196 -4.33 8.03 7.30
N ALA A 197 -4.82 7.10 8.13
CA ALA A 197 -4.99 7.31 9.56
C ALA A 197 -3.64 7.52 10.26
N THR A 198 -2.62 6.73 9.91
CA THR A 198 -1.24 6.91 10.39
C THR A 198 -0.71 8.29 10.03
N ILE A 199 -0.88 8.73 8.78
CA ILE A 199 -0.50 10.06 8.32
C ILE A 199 -1.20 11.16 9.14
N ALA A 200 -2.50 11.01 9.40
CA ALA A 200 -3.28 11.99 10.18
C ALA A 200 -2.79 12.08 11.63
N ILE A 201 -2.52 10.94 12.28
CA ILE A 201 -1.98 10.89 13.65
C ILE A 201 -0.59 11.55 13.70
N VAL A 202 0.31 11.19 12.78
CA VAL A 202 1.67 11.76 12.71
C VAL A 202 1.61 13.25 12.42
N ALA A 203 0.76 13.70 11.51
CA ALA A 203 0.57 15.12 11.22
C ALA A 203 0.11 15.89 12.45
N LYS A 204 -0.81 15.32 13.25
CA LYS A 204 -1.27 15.91 14.50
C LYS A 204 -0.13 15.98 15.53
N LEU A 205 0.55 14.88 15.80
CA LEU A 205 1.65 14.83 16.77
C LEU A 205 2.76 15.84 16.42
N VAL A 206 3.17 15.87 15.15
CA VAL A 206 4.23 16.79 14.70
C VAL A 206 3.75 18.24 14.74
N ARG A 207 2.47 18.51 14.49
CA ARG A 207 1.91 19.87 14.64
C ARG A 207 1.99 20.36 16.09
N ASP A 208 1.74 19.48 17.05
CA ASP A 208 1.76 19.82 18.46
C ASP A 208 3.20 20.04 18.98
N VAL A 209 4.21 19.35 18.44
CA VAL A 209 5.61 19.40 18.90
C VAL A 209 6.49 20.33 18.05
N ARG A 210 6.35 20.27 16.71
CA ARG A 210 7.16 21.02 15.73
C ARG A 210 6.33 21.42 14.52
N PRO A 211 5.45 22.44 14.63
CA PRO A 211 4.48 22.79 13.58
C PRO A 211 5.12 23.09 12.21
N GLY A 212 6.35 23.61 12.20
CA GLY A 212 7.09 23.86 10.96
C GLY A 212 7.58 22.59 10.22
N ARG A 213 7.38 21.39 10.78
CA ARG A 213 7.81 20.09 10.20
C ARG A 213 6.66 19.20 9.72
N VAL A 214 5.43 19.66 9.82
CA VAL A 214 4.25 18.85 9.42
C VAL A 214 4.31 18.43 7.97
N ALA A 215 4.66 19.34 7.04
CA ALA A 215 4.79 19.00 5.61
C ALA A 215 5.83 17.90 5.37
N PHE A 216 6.97 17.97 6.05
CA PHE A 216 8.01 16.96 5.94
C PHE A 216 7.55 15.60 6.48
N ALA A 217 6.93 15.57 7.67
CA ALA A 217 6.47 14.33 8.28
C ALA A 217 5.40 13.64 7.45
N VAL A 218 4.45 14.41 6.91
CA VAL A 218 3.40 13.89 6.01
C VAL A 218 4.03 13.39 4.70
N ALA A 219 4.97 14.14 4.11
CA ALA A 219 5.64 13.72 2.88
C ALA A 219 6.43 12.43 3.07
N LEU A 220 7.13 12.29 4.20
CA LEU A 220 7.98 11.13 4.52
C LEU A 220 7.20 9.82 4.48
N ILE A 221 5.95 9.82 4.91
CA ILE A 221 5.09 8.64 4.94
C ILE A 221 4.18 8.62 3.71
N GLY A 222 3.43 9.69 3.49
CA GLY A 222 2.31 9.72 2.55
C GLY A 222 2.70 9.82 1.07
N LEU A 223 3.91 10.29 0.76
CA LEU A 223 4.43 10.34 -0.62
C LEU A 223 5.57 9.34 -0.85
N ASN A 224 5.84 8.47 0.12
CA ASN A 224 6.89 7.47 0.03
C ASN A 224 6.52 6.39 -1.00
N PRO A 225 7.33 6.19 -2.06
CA PRO A 225 7.02 5.19 -3.09
C PRO A 225 6.89 3.77 -2.55
N VAL A 226 7.67 3.40 -1.52
CA VAL A 226 7.58 2.07 -0.89
C VAL A 226 6.24 1.92 -0.17
N VAL A 227 5.82 2.91 0.60
CA VAL A 227 4.50 2.88 1.28
C VAL A 227 3.37 2.79 0.25
N LEU A 228 3.43 3.60 -0.81
CA LEU A 228 2.37 3.66 -1.81
C LEU A 228 2.30 2.37 -2.64
N PHE A 229 3.40 1.99 -3.26
CA PHE A 229 3.39 0.91 -4.26
C PHE A 229 3.60 -0.46 -3.64
N GLN A 230 4.49 -0.61 -2.64
CA GLN A 230 4.72 -1.89 -1.99
C GLN A 230 3.65 -2.20 -0.94
N SER A 231 3.23 -1.22 -0.12
CA SER A 231 2.33 -1.53 0.99
C SER A 231 0.85 -1.30 0.65
N VAL A 232 0.47 -0.10 0.16
CA VAL A 232 -0.94 0.21 -0.13
C VAL A 232 -1.43 -0.52 -1.36
N ALA A 233 -0.68 -0.49 -2.49
CA ALA A 233 -1.09 -1.15 -3.73
C ALA A 233 -1.15 -2.67 -3.58
N SER A 234 -0.35 -3.27 -2.71
CA SER A 234 -0.35 -4.70 -2.43
C SER A 234 -1.31 -5.11 -1.29
N GLY A 235 -1.89 -4.15 -0.56
CA GLY A 235 -2.80 -4.44 0.55
C GLY A 235 -2.13 -5.04 1.79
N HIS A 236 -0.87 -4.67 2.07
CA HIS A 236 -0.11 -5.24 3.19
C HIS A 236 -0.67 -4.87 4.55
N ASN A 237 -0.71 -5.85 5.46
CA ASN A 237 -1.16 -5.68 6.84
C ASN A 237 -0.20 -4.87 7.71
N ASP A 238 1.07 -4.71 7.31
CA ASP A 238 2.06 -3.86 8.00
C ASP A 238 1.58 -2.43 8.25
N LEU A 239 0.65 -1.93 7.42
CA LEU A 239 0.05 -0.61 7.62
C LEU A 239 -0.87 -0.55 8.84
N LEU A 240 -1.48 -1.67 9.26
CA LEU A 240 -2.21 -1.76 10.52
C LEU A 240 -1.24 -1.75 11.71
N VAL A 241 -0.10 -2.43 11.59
CA VAL A 241 0.98 -2.35 12.59
C VAL A 241 1.49 -0.92 12.72
N ALA A 242 1.76 -0.25 11.60
CA ALA A 242 2.18 1.15 11.58
C ALA A 242 1.13 2.07 12.25
N LEU A 243 -0.16 1.82 12.00
CA LEU A 243 -1.26 2.55 12.64
C LEU A 243 -1.29 2.31 14.16
N SER A 244 -1.12 1.06 14.61
CA SER A 244 -1.05 0.72 16.03
C SER A 244 0.13 1.41 16.72
N VAL A 245 1.30 1.41 16.08
CA VAL A 245 2.48 2.12 16.61
C VAL A 245 2.23 3.62 16.70
N ALA A 246 1.72 4.26 15.64
CA ALA A 246 1.43 5.68 15.65
C ALA A 246 0.35 6.04 16.69
N GLY A 247 -0.70 5.22 16.80
CA GLY A 247 -1.75 5.37 17.79
C GLY A 247 -1.25 5.23 19.23
N GLY A 248 -0.43 4.21 19.48
CA GLY A 248 0.21 3.98 20.78
C GLY A 248 1.09 5.16 21.19
N VAL A 249 1.95 5.65 20.29
CA VAL A 249 2.76 6.85 20.52
C VAL A 249 1.87 8.06 20.84
N ALA A 250 0.79 8.28 20.09
CA ALA A 250 -0.14 9.38 20.34
C ALA A 250 -0.79 9.29 21.73
N LEU A 251 -1.12 8.07 22.17
CA LEU A 251 -1.69 7.83 23.51
C LEU A 251 -0.68 8.08 24.62
N VAL A 252 0.61 7.74 24.43
CA VAL A 252 1.69 8.09 25.36
C VAL A 252 1.80 9.61 25.50
N PHE A 253 1.80 10.34 24.41
CA PHE A 253 1.79 11.82 24.44
C PHE A 253 0.55 12.38 25.14
N ALA A 254 -0.58 11.70 25.05
CA ALA A 254 -1.81 12.05 25.76
C ALA A 254 -1.86 11.56 27.22
N ARG A 255 -0.76 10.98 27.76
CA ARG A 255 -0.67 10.43 29.13
C ARG A 255 -1.68 9.30 29.40
N ARG A 256 -2.03 8.52 28.37
CA ARG A 256 -2.95 7.37 28.45
C ARG A 256 -2.19 6.04 28.34
N ASP A 257 -1.27 5.78 29.25
CA ASP A 257 -0.27 4.72 29.12
C ASP A 257 -0.89 3.32 29.05
N LEU A 258 -1.95 3.01 29.80
CA LEU A 258 -2.65 1.74 29.70
C LEU A 258 -3.26 1.49 28.32
N LEU A 259 -3.90 2.51 27.74
CA LEU A 259 -4.46 2.41 26.40
C LEU A 259 -3.35 2.34 25.34
N ALA A 260 -2.23 3.05 25.55
CA ALA A 260 -1.08 2.97 24.68
C ALA A 260 -0.52 1.55 24.63
N THR A 261 -0.33 0.92 25.79
CA THR A 261 0.14 -0.48 25.89
C THR A 261 -0.82 -1.43 25.20
N ALA A 262 -2.14 -1.28 25.43
CA ALA A 262 -3.13 -2.11 24.76
C ALA A 262 -3.08 -1.96 23.24
N VAL A 263 -3.02 -0.73 22.70
CA VAL A 263 -2.96 -0.48 21.26
C VAL A 263 -1.67 -1.02 20.65
N LEU A 264 -0.52 -0.87 21.31
CA LEU A 264 0.77 -1.41 20.84
C LEU A 264 0.80 -2.95 20.86
N ALA A 265 0.10 -3.58 21.81
CA ALA A 265 0.00 -5.04 21.86
C ALA A 265 -0.93 -5.64 20.80
N LEU A 266 -1.74 -4.84 20.13
CA LEU A 266 -2.70 -5.25 19.10
C LEU A 266 -2.10 -5.18 17.68
N GLY A 267 -1.00 -4.47 17.47
CA GLY A 267 -0.25 -4.39 16.20
C GLY A 267 0.82 -5.46 16.14
#